data_41115af8b4ca44ab81c193acdd8bda4b
#
_entry.id   41115af8b4ca44ab81c193acdd8bda4b
#
_cell.length_a   1.000
_cell.length_b   1.000
_cell.length_c   1.000
_cell.angle_alpha   90.00
_cell.angle_beta   90.00
_cell.angle_gamma   90.00
#
_symmetry.space_group_name_H-M   'P 1'
#
loop_
_entity.id
_entity.type
_entity.pdbx_description
1 polymer ?
#
loop_
_entity_poly.entity_id
_entity_poly.type
_entity_poly.pdbx_seq_one_letter_code
_entity_poly.pdbx_strand_id
1 'polypeptide(L)'
;MCRSVRVLCVAGDPESLRALRMAATAAEWELTQGATNQTDALGLVDAERPHSLVAFGDWAALVALVRERFPAMRIVTDRPADGSDAVASSLDQVRDLLRASRRPAGPVR
;
A
#
# COMPACT_ATOMS: atom_id res chain seq x y z
N MET A 1 11.47 -4.70 -21.60
CA MET A 1 10.34 -5.29 -20.97
C MET A 1 9.90 -4.54 -19.73
N CYS A 2 8.67 -4.19 -19.68
CA CYS A 2 8.17 -3.43 -18.57
C CYS A 2 7.80 -4.33 -17.39
N ARG A 3 8.20 -3.94 -16.23
CA ARG A 3 7.79 -4.60 -15.02
C ARG A 3 6.58 -3.89 -14.47
N SER A 4 5.52 -4.64 -14.23
CA SER A 4 4.34 -4.04 -13.62
C SER A 4 4.61 -3.71 -12.17
N VAL A 5 4.27 -2.49 -11.77
CA VAL A 5 4.26 -2.11 -10.36
C VAL A 5 2.93 -2.55 -9.81
N ARG A 6 2.94 -3.22 -8.66
CA ARG A 6 1.73 -3.72 -8.03
C ARG A 6 1.50 -3.05 -6.70
N VAL A 7 0.24 -2.78 -6.41
CA VAL A 7 -0.17 -2.14 -5.18
C VAL A 7 -1.24 -2.99 -4.51
N LEU A 8 -1.03 -3.29 -3.24
CA LEU A 8 -2.00 -4.03 -2.43
C LEU A 8 -2.75 -3.06 -1.54
N CYS A 9 -4.08 -3.11 -1.58
CA CYS A 9 -4.92 -2.27 -0.74
C CYS A 9 -5.55 -3.12 0.36
N VAL A 10 -5.57 -2.59 1.58
CA VAL A 10 -6.16 -3.26 2.73
C VAL A 10 -7.05 -2.27 3.46
N ALA A 11 -8.27 -2.70 3.78
CA ALA A 11 -9.22 -1.89 4.53
C ALA A 11 -10.04 -2.80 5.43
N GLY A 12 -10.74 -2.21 6.39
CA GLY A 12 -11.44 -2.99 7.41
C GLY A 12 -12.71 -3.69 6.96
N ASP A 13 -13.28 -3.26 5.83
CA ASP A 13 -14.51 -3.86 5.32
C ASP A 13 -14.52 -3.74 3.80
N PRO A 14 -15.40 -4.53 3.12
CA PRO A 14 -15.40 -4.55 1.65
C PRO A 14 -15.74 -3.21 1.01
N GLU A 15 -16.60 -2.43 1.65
CA GLU A 15 -17.02 -1.14 1.10
C GLU A 15 -15.86 -0.15 1.14
N SER A 16 -15.19 -0.08 2.28
CA SER A 16 -14.01 0.78 2.41
C SER A 16 -12.90 0.33 1.49
N LEU A 17 -12.74 -0.97 1.34
CA LEU A 17 -11.72 -1.52 0.44
C LEU A 17 -12.00 -1.10 -1.00
N ARG A 18 -13.26 -1.16 -1.42
CA ARG A 18 -13.63 -0.75 -2.76
C ARG A 18 -13.29 0.71 -3.00
N ALA A 19 -13.64 1.57 -2.05
CA ALA A 19 -13.35 2.99 -2.17
C ALA A 19 -11.85 3.24 -2.25
N LEU A 20 -11.08 2.54 -1.43
CA LEU A 20 -9.64 2.67 -1.42
C LEU A 20 -9.04 2.22 -2.76
N ARG A 21 -9.50 1.09 -3.28
CA ARG A 21 -9.00 0.60 -4.56
C ARG A 21 -9.30 1.57 -5.69
N MET A 22 -10.50 2.15 -5.69
CA MET A 22 -10.83 3.15 -6.70
C MET A 22 -9.93 4.37 -6.60
N ALA A 23 -9.65 4.81 -5.39
CA ALA A 23 -8.77 5.95 -5.17
C ALA A 23 -7.34 5.65 -5.58
N ALA A 24 -6.91 4.40 -5.46
CA ALA A 24 -5.55 4.00 -5.78
C ALA A 24 -5.34 3.61 -7.24
N THR A 25 -6.42 3.49 -8.01
CA THR A 25 -6.32 3.07 -9.41
C THR A 25 -5.56 4.10 -10.24
N ALA A 26 -4.61 3.63 -11.02
CA ALA A 26 -3.86 4.49 -11.93
C ALA A 26 -3.26 3.65 -13.04
N ALA A 27 -2.95 4.29 -14.17
CA ALA A 27 -2.37 3.60 -15.30
C ALA A 27 -0.93 3.15 -15.03
N GLU A 28 -0.27 3.77 -14.05
CA GLU A 28 1.14 3.49 -13.78
C GLU A 28 1.38 2.19 -13.02
N TRP A 29 0.33 1.62 -12.42
CA TRP A 29 0.48 0.38 -11.66
C TRP A 29 -0.80 -0.44 -11.70
N GLU A 30 -0.68 -1.68 -11.25
CA GLU A 30 -1.81 -2.59 -11.14
C GLU A 30 -2.16 -2.79 -9.67
N LEU A 31 -3.44 -2.95 -9.39
CA LEU A 31 -3.88 -3.32 -8.06
C LEU A 31 -3.97 -4.84 -7.97
N THR A 32 -3.42 -5.39 -6.90
CA THR A 32 -3.62 -6.80 -6.63
C THR A 32 -5.00 -7.00 -6.02
N GLN A 33 -5.36 -8.23 -5.75
CA GLN A 33 -6.58 -8.51 -5.01
C GLN A 33 -6.45 -7.88 -3.62
N GLY A 34 -7.47 -7.15 -3.19
CA GLY A 34 -7.43 -6.49 -1.90
C GLY A 34 -7.77 -7.45 -0.76
N ALA A 35 -7.54 -7.00 0.47
CA ALA A 35 -7.80 -7.79 1.66
C ALA A 35 -8.53 -6.96 2.71
N THR A 36 -9.32 -7.63 3.54
CA THR A 36 -10.04 -6.98 4.64
C THR A 36 -9.64 -7.51 6.00
N ASN A 37 -8.66 -8.41 6.05
CA ASN A 37 -8.13 -8.91 7.31
C ASN A 37 -6.64 -9.17 7.17
N GLN A 38 -5.98 -9.32 8.32
CA GLN A 38 -4.54 -9.45 8.35
C GLN A 38 -4.04 -10.74 7.69
N THR A 39 -4.75 -11.84 7.91
CA THR A 39 -4.36 -13.13 7.36
C THR A 39 -4.34 -13.10 5.84
N ASP A 40 -5.41 -12.58 5.24
CA ASP A 40 -5.48 -12.47 3.78
C ASP A 40 -4.43 -11.50 3.25
N ALA A 41 -4.23 -10.39 3.96
CA ALA A 41 -3.24 -9.40 3.54
C ALA A 41 -1.84 -10.01 3.52
N LEU A 42 -1.46 -10.73 4.56
CA LEU A 42 -0.14 -11.36 4.61
C LEU A 42 0.01 -12.42 3.53
N GLY A 43 -1.05 -13.18 3.26
CA GLY A 43 -1.00 -14.16 2.18
C GLY A 43 -0.79 -13.51 0.83
N LEU A 44 -1.45 -12.38 0.58
CA LEU A 44 -1.27 -11.67 -0.68
C LEU A 44 0.10 -11.04 -0.80
N VAL A 45 0.64 -10.51 0.31
CA VAL A 45 1.98 -9.96 0.30
C VAL A 45 2.99 -11.04 -0.08
N ASP A 46 2.87 -12.24 0.49
CA ASP A 46 3.77 -13.33 0.17
C ASP A 46 3.60 -13.81 -1.27
N ALA A 47 2.36 -13.91 -1.74
CA ALA A 47 2.07 -14.48 -3.05
C ALA A 47 2.35 -13.50 -4.19
N GLU A 48 1.93 -12.25 -4.02
CA GLU A 48 2.00 -11.27 -5.09
C GLU A 48 3.23 -10.38 -5.03
N ARG A 49 3.83 -10.27 -3.85
CA ARG A 49 5.01 -9.43 -3.65
C ARG A 49 4.80 -8.02 -4.20
N PRO A 50 3.77 -7.29 -3.73
CA PRO A 50 3.51 -5.95 -4.28
C PRO A 50 4.64 -4.99 -3.93
N HIS A 51 4.77 -3.96 -4.73
CA HIS A 51 5.78 -2.92 -4.50
C HIS A 51 5.35 -1.97 -3.40
N SER A 52 4.04 -1.79 -3.23
CA SER A 52 3.49 -0.87 -2.25
C SER A 52 2.28 -1.47 -1.57
N LEU A 53 2.10 -1.11 -0.31
CA LEU A 53 0.96 -1.52 0.50
C LEU A 53 0.23 -0.27 0.95
N VAL A 54 -1.07 -0.22 0.76
CA VAL A 54 -1.91 0.87 1.26
C VAL A 54 -2.86 0.26 2.27
N ALA A 55 -2.76 0.68 3.53
CA ALA A 55 -3.57 0.11 4.60
C ALA A 55 -4.34 1.23 5.30
N PHE A 56 -5.66 1.23 5.14
CA PHE A 56 -6.53 2.20 5.79
C PHE A 56 -7.24 1.53 6.95
N GLY A 57 -7.11 2.13 8.12
CA GLY A 57 -7.64 1.59 9.35
C GLY A 57 -6.53 1.30 10.34
N ASP A 58 -6.84 0.53 11.36
CA ASP A 58 -5.88 0.20 12.40
C ASP A 58 -5.14 -1.10 12.02
N TRP A 59 -4.04 -0.94 11.31
CA TRP A 59 -3.25 -2.06 10.82
C TRP A 59 -1.82 -2.06 11.34
N ALA A 60 -1.64 -1.55 12.56
CA ALA A 60 -0.29 -1.41 13.10
C ALA A 60 0.46 -2.75 13.13
N ALA A 61 -0.22 -3.83 13.53
CA ALA A 61 0.42 -5.14 13.59
C ALA A 61 0.80 -5.64 12.18
N LEU A 62 -0.09 -5.44 11.22
CA LEU A 62 0.20 -5.83 9.84
C LEU A 62 1.38 -5.04 9.28
N VAL A 63 1.38 -3.73 9.51
CA VAL A 63 2.46 -2.87 9.03
C VAL A 63 3.79 -3.30 9.61
N ALA A 64 3.81 -3.62 10.90
CA ALA A 64 5.04 -4.06 11.55
C ALA A 64 5.56 -5.37 10.95
N LEU A 65 4.67 -6.33 10.70
CA LEU A 65 5.06 -7.61 10.12
C LEU A 65 5.57 -7.45 8.69
N VAL A 66 4.89 -6.62 7.89
CA VAL A 66 5.30 -6.40 6.52
C VAL A 66 6.65 -5.69 6.48
N ARG A 67 6.84 -4.70 7.34
CA ARG A 67 8.09 -3.97 7.38
C ARG A 67 9.25 -4.89 7.76
N GLU A 68 9.01 -5.83 8.65
CA GLU A 68 10.02 -6.77 9.07
C GLU A 68 10.41 -7.73 7.95
N ARG A 69 9.41 -8.24 7.23
CA ARG A 69 9.65 -9.23 6.18
C ARG A 69 10.07 -8.61 4.86
N PHE A 70 9.57 -7.44 4.55
CA PHE A 70 9.79 -6.78 3.27
C PHE A 70 10.19 -5.33 3.50
N PRO A 71 11.41 -5.10 3.99
CA PRO A 71 11.83 -3.74 4.36
C PRO A 71 11.85 -2.76 3.20
N ALA A 72 11.92 -3.24 1.97
CA ALA A 72 11.93 -2.37 0.80
C ALA A 72 10.53 -1.98 0.33
N MET A 73 9.48 -2.59 0.88
CA MET A 73 8.13 -2.27 0.45
C MET A 73 7.70 -0.91 0.98
N ARG A 74 7.07 -0.12 0.11
CA ARG A 74 6.51 1.17 0.53
C ARG A 74 5.18 0.92 1.20
N ILE A 75 4.96 1.59 2.32
CA ILE A 75 3.74 1.42 3.10
C ILE A 75 3.08 2.77 3.30
N VAL A 76 1.84 2.89 2.83
CA VAL A 76 1.03 4.10 2.99
C VAL A 76 -0.13 3.76 3.90
N THR A 77 -0.33 4.57 4.94
CA THR A 77 -1.42 4.35 5.89
C THR A 77 -2.26 5.62 5.99
N ASP A 78 -3.44 5.50 6.62
CA ASP A 78 -4.29 6.68 6.83
C ASP A 78 -4.01 7.37 8.17
N ARG A 79 -3.11 6.79 8.96
CA ARG A 79 -2.74 7.35 10.27
C ARG A 79 -1.28 7.01 10.55
N PRO A 80 -0.63 7.79 11.40
CA PRO A 80 0.76 7.49 11.74
C PRO A 80 0.90 6.11 12.38
N ALA A 81 1.90 5.36 11.91
CA ALA A 81 2.18 4.04 12.44
C ALA A 81 3.66 3.75 12.25
N ASP A 82 4.23 2.99 13.19
CA ASP A 82 5.62 2.57 13.06
C ASP A 82 5.78 1.70 11.83
N GLY A 83 6.72 2.04 10.98
CA GLY A 83 6.97 1.31 9.75
C GLY A 83 6.26 1.90 8.54
N SER A 84 5.36 2.85 8.74
CA SER A 84 4.69 3.52 7.64
C SER A 84 5.63 4.53 6.98
N ASP A 85 5.66 4.56 5.66
CA ASP A 85 6.49 5.50 4.91
C ASP A 85 5.77 6.81 4.64
N ALA A 86 4.45 6.79 4.59
CA ALA A 86 3.67 7.97 4.30
C ALA A 86 2.28 7.83 4.90
N VAL A 87 1.66 8.96 5.20
CA VAL A 87 0.31 8.99 5.74
C VAL A 87 -0.58 9.78 4.79
N ALA A 88 -1.67 9.16 4.35
CA ALA A 88 -2.67 9.81 3.51
C ALA A 88 -3.79 10.32 4.39
N SER A 89 -4.01 11.62 4.40
CA SER A 89 -5.09 12.21 5.19
C SER A 89 -6.46 11.93 4.58
N SER A 90 -6.49 11.58 3.30
CA SER A 90 -7.74 11.30 2.60
C SER A 90 -7.46 10.36 1.44
N LEU A 91 -8.53 9.81 0.87
CA LEU A 91 -8.40 8.94 -0.29
C LEU A 91 -7.77 9.67 -1.48
N ASP A 92 -8.00 10.97 -1.59
CA ASP A 92 -7.44 11.74 -2.71
C ASP A 92 -5.92 11.76 -2.71
N GLN A 93 -5.30 11.60 -1.56
CA GLN A 93 -3.85 11.66 -1.46
C GLN A 93 -3.17 10.33 -1.77
N VAL A 94 -3.93 9.23 -1.79
CA VAL A 94 -3.35 7.90 -1.96
C VAL A 94 -2.56 7.81 -3.26
N ARG A 95 -3.16 8.24 -4.36
CA ARG A 95 -2.52 8.13 -5.67
C ARG A 95 -1.25 8.96 -5.73
N ASP A 96 -1.29 10.17 -5.20
CA ASP A 96 -0.13 11.04 -5.20
C ASP A 96 1.01 10.47 -4.36
N LEU A 97 0.68 9.91 -3.21
CA LEU A 97 1.70 9.31 -2.36
C LEU A 97 2.30 8.06 -3.00
N LEU A 98 1.49 7.28 -3.70
CA LEU A 98 2.01 6.11 -4.40
C LEU A 98 2.93 6.52 -5.54
N ARG A 99 2.61 7.59 -6.25
CA ARG A 99 3.49 8.10 -7.29
C ARG A 99 4.80 8.59 -6.72
N ALA A 100 4.73 9.30 -5.59
CA ALA A 100 5.94 9.79 -4.95
C ALA A 100 6.85 8.65 -4.53
N SER A 101 6.26 7.54 -4.04
CA SER A 101 7.06 6.41 -3.58
C SER A 101 7.71 5.66 -4.73
N ARG A 102 7.20 5.79 -5.96
CA ARG A 102 7.79 5.15 -7.12
C ARG A 102 9.02 5.89 -7.63
N ARG A 103 9.12 7.16 -7.34
CA ARG A 103 10.24 7.93 -7.85
C ARG A 103 11.52 7.45 -7.20
N PRO A 104 12.56 7.26 -7.97
CA PRO A 104 13.84 7.01 -7.38
C PRO A 104 14.17 8.18 -6.48
N ALA A 105 14.78 7.90 -5.40
CA ALA A 105 15.22 8.93 -4.52
C ALA A 105 16.07 9.84 -5.35
N GLY A 106 15.59 10.95 -5.55
CA GLY A 106 16.23 11.89 -6.36
C GLY A 106 17.46 12.27 -5.69
N PRO A 107 18.27 12.49 -6.17
CA PRO A 107 19.25 13.04 -5.48
C PRO A 107 19.06 14.45 -5.48
N VAL A 108 18.85 14.37 -5.21
CA VAL A 108 18.66 15.24 -5.15
C VAL A 108 19.20 16.12 -4.80
N ARG A 109 19.40 16.07 -4.82
CA ARG A 109 19.76 16.64 -4.44
C ARG A 109 20.06 16.99 -4.10
#